data_14e8bc204390518ae17be182a11312d7
#
_entry.id   14e8bc204390518ae17be182a11312d7
#
_cell.length_a   1.000
_cell.length_b   1.000
_cell.length_c   1.000
_cell.angle_alpha   90.00
_cell.angle_beta   90.00
_cell.angle_gamma   90.00
#
_symmetry.space_group_name_H-M   'P 1'
#
loop_
_entity.id
_entity.type
_entity.pdbx_description
1 polymer ?
#
loop_
_entity_poly.entity_id
_entity_poly.type
_entity_poly.pdbx_seq_one_letter_code
_entity_poly.pdbx_strand_id
1 'polypeptide(L)'
;KALRECGYEWLMVQEHTVENMDGSSLKRRYVPHKLVAKNSLGETQEIAVLIKTQGSDTKLVAQMQPYYEAQTKRREKYCGKVVIPYVLQIGDGENGGVMMNEFPDAYKKTCHELGTEGVVAMNGSEYLEFVRDTGLIDNDFLPLQPISQHRIWERMDEFCPGAADKAINTIKEKDSNFALDKASWTNDISWVQGYGDVLDPINTLSSEFHRRFDSPDIDKNETLYKEALLHLLVSQTSCYRYWGSGIWTEYAKEICRRGMNILSS
;
A
#
# COMPACT_ATOMS: atom_id res chain seq x y z
N LYS A 1 -6.87 3.55 12.24
CA LYS A 1 -8.24 3.66 12.74
C LYS A 1 -9.24 3.34 11.62
N ALA A 2 -9.31 4.12 10.52
CA ALA A 2 -10.26 3.90 9.43
C ALA A 2 -10.27 2.45 8.91
N LEU A 3 -9.11 1.85 8.65
CA LEU A 3 -9.02 0.46 8.19
C LEU A 3 -9.66 -0.54 9.18
N ARG A 4 -9.40 -0.37 10.48
CA ARG A 4 -10.04 -1.22 11.51
C ARG A 4 -11.55 -1.02 11.55
N GLU A 5 -12.02 0.21 11.43
CA GLU A 5 -13.45 0.53 11.37
C GLU A 5 -14.12 -0.05 10.12
N CYS A 6 -13.38 -0.16 9.01
CA CYS A 6 -13.82 -0.83 7.78
C CYS A 6 -13.74 -2.36 7.84
N GLY A 7 -13.32 -2.95 8.97
CA GLY A 7 -13.27 -4.41 9.14
C GLY A 7 -12.00 -5.08 8.64
N TYR A 8 -10.96 -4.34 8.27
CA TYR A 8 -9.68 -4.95 7.92
C TYR A 8 -9.04 -5.61 9.15
N GLU A 9 -8.66 -6.87 9.01
CA GLU A 9 -8.04 -7.67 10.07
C GLU A 9 -6.53 -7.61 10.04
N TRP A 10 -5.94 -7.46 8.87
CA TRP A 10 -4.51 -7.36 8.67
C TRP A 10 -4.15 -6.46 7.48
N LEU A 11 -2.88 -6.06 7.41
CA LEU A 11 -2.31 -5.25 6.32
C LEU A 11 -1.03 -5.89 5.79
N MET A 12 -0.78 -5.67 4.52
CA MET A 12 0.55 -5.81 3.95
C MET A 12 1.28 -4.48 4.00
N VAL A 13 2.53 -4.50 4.47
CA VAL A 13 3.38 -3.31 4.52
C VAL A 13 4.76 -3.60 3.92
N GLN A 14 5.36 -2.60 3.33
CA GLN A 14 6.73 -2.71 2.82
C GLN A 14 7.74 -2.59 3.96
N GLU A 15 8.82 -3.39 3.95
CA GLU A 15 9.79 -3.41 5.04
C GLU A 15 10.43 -2.06 5.36
N HIS A 16 10.58 -1.18 4.37
CA HIS A 16 11.18 0.14 4.53
C HIS A 16 10.21 1.21 5.03
N THR A 17 8.93 0.89 5.15
CA THR A 17 7.91 1.81 5.65
C THR A 17 7.65 1.67 7.15
N VAL A 18 8.27 0.68 7.77
CA VAL A 18 8.10 0.36 9.19
C VAL A 18 9.44 0.14 9.89
N GLU A 19 9.46 0.31 11.19
CA GLU A 19 10.61 0.13 12.06
C GLU A 19 10.20 -0.50 13.39
N ASN A 20 11.16 -1.03 14.15
CA ASN A 20 10.90 -1.44 15.53
C ASN A 20 10.49 -0.24 16.39
N MET A 21 9.85 -0.50 17.53
CA MET A 21 9.37 0.58 18.43
C MET A 21 10.51 1.48 18.97
N ASP A 22 11.75 1.04 18.92
CA ASP A 22 12.95 1.80 19.30
C ASP A 22 13.58 2.57 18.12
N GLY A 23 12.96 2.55 16.93
CA GLY A 23 13.47 3.18 15.73
C GLY A 23 14.54 2.36 14.99
N SER A 24 14.89 1.17 15.47
CA SER A 24 15.83 0.30 14.77
C SER A 24 15.19 -0.42 13.59
N SER A 25 16.02 -0.84 12.62
CA SER A 25 15.57 -1.59 11.45
C SER A 25 15.05 -2.98 11.82
N LEU A 26 14.12 -3.50 11.02
CA LEU A 26 13.55 -4.83 11.21
C LEU A 26 14.63 -5.91 11.11
N LYS A 27 14.63 -6.82 12.08
CA LYS A 27 15.50 -7.99 12.08
C LYS A 27 14.76 -9.25 11.61
N ARG A 28 13.46 -9.35 11.88
CA ARG A 28 12.61 -10.49 11.55
C ARG A 28 11.57 -10.06 10.53
N ARG A 29 11.73 -10.47 9.27
CA ARG A 29 10.92 -9.99 8.14
C ARG A 29 9.90 -11.01 7.66
N TYR A 30 10.05 -12.27 8.08
CA TYR A 30 9.32 -13.41 7.54
C TYR A 30 8.34 -14.02 8.54
N VAL A 31 8.02 -13.29 9.60
CA VAL A 31 7.03 -13.64 10.62
C VAL A 31 6.02 -12.50 10.78
N PRO A 32 4.79 -12.78 11.22
CA PRO A 32 3.78 -11.75 11.38
C PRO A 32 4.16 -10.77 12.49
N HIS A 33 3.73 -9.52 12.35
CA HIS A 33 3.93 -8.47 13.35
C HIS A 33 2.60 -7.77 13.61
N LYS A 34 2.55 -6.88 14.60
CA LYS A 34 1.47 -5.93 14.76
C LYS A 34 1.98 -4.51 14.55
N LEU A 35 1.30 -3.77 13.69
CA LEU A 35 1.58 -2.36 13.50
C LEU A 35 0.86 -1.54 14.57
N VAL A 36 1.62 -0.75 15.30
CA VAL A 36 1.13 0.17 16.31
C VAL A 36 1.24 1.59 15.75
N ALA A 37 0.12 2.16 15.35
CA ALA A 37 0.07 3.49 14.78
C ALA A 37 -0.62 4.47 15.72
N LYS A 38 -0.09 5.67 15.81
CA LYS A 38 -0.60 6.76 16.63
C LYS A 38 -1.01 7.93 15.72
N ASN A 39 -2.10 8.59 16.03
CA ASN A 39 -2.54 9.78 15.32
C ASN A 39 -2.20 11.08 16.08
N SER A 40 -2.49 12.23 15.46
CA SER A 40 -2.24 13.55 16.06
C SER A 40 -3.05 13.84 17.35
N LEU A 41 -4.09 13.05 17.63
CA LEU A 41 -4.88 13.15 18.87
C LEU A 41 -4.36 12.20 19.96
N GLY A 42 -3.26 11.49 19.74
CA GLY A 42 -2.70 10.55 20.69
C GLY A 42 -3.40 9.18 20.71
N GLU A 43 -4.41 8.97 19.88
CA GLU A 43 -5.11 7.69 19.78
C GLU A 43 -4.19 6.66 19.12
N THR A 44 -4.07 5.50 19.76
CA THR A 44 -3.28 4.38 19.24
C THR A 44 -4.19 3.28 18.72
N GLN A 45 -3.82 2.71 17.58
CA GLN A 45 -4.50 1.55 16.99
C GLN A 45 -3.48 0.49 16.62
N GLU A 46 -3.88 -0.77 16.76
CA GLU A 46 -3.07 -1.93 16.40
C GLU A 46 -3.77 -2.76 15.32
N ILE A 47 -2.98 -3.32 14.41
CA ILE A 47 -3.46 -4.25 13.38
C ILE A 47 -2.34 -5.24 13.03
N ALA A 48 -2.68 -6.49 12.77
CA ALA A 48 -1.72 -7.47 12.29
C ALA A 48 -1.14 -7.05 10.93
N VAL A 49 0.15 -7.26 10.75
CA VAL A 49 0.82 -6.94 9.48
C VAL A 49 1.73 -8.07 9.01
N LEU A 50 1.74 -8.24 7.70
CA LEU A 50 2.69 -9.07 6.98
C LEU A 50 3.64 -8.17 6.19
N ILE A 51 4.93 -8.45 6.30
CA ILE A 51 5.98 -7.63 5.71
C ILE A 51 6.30 -8.12 4.29
N LYS A 52 6.19 -7.23 3.31
CA LYS A 52 6.76 -7.45 1.99
C LYS A 52 8.22 -6.99 2.01
N THR A 53 9.13 -7.91 1.78
CA THR A 53 10.57 -7.60 1.72
C THR A 53 10.92 -6.85 0.44
N GLN A 54 11.98 -6.04 0.48
CA GLN A 54 12.44 -5.25 -0.66
C GLN A 54 12.97 -6.10 -1.82
N GLY A 55 13.46 -7.31 -1.54
CA GLY A 55 13.91 -8.24 -2.56
C GLY A 55 12.80 -8.71 -3.52
N SER A 56 11.55 -8.43 -3.21
CA SER A 56 10.38 -8.82 -4.01
C SER A 56 9.84 -7.62 -4.80
N ASP A 57 10.66 -7.01 -5.66
CA ASP A 57 10.15 -6.03 -6.61
C ASP A 57 9.35 -6.71 -7.73
N THR A 58 8.66 -5.91 -8.53
CA THR A 58 7.78 -6.39 -9.60
C THR A 58 8.46 -7.35 -10.56
N LYS A 59 9.70 -7.06 -10.92
CA LYS A 59 10.49 -7.88 -11.86
C LYS A 59 10.88 -9.22 -11.25
N LEU A 60 11.35 -9.21 -10.01
CA LEU A 60 11.72 -10.42 -9.27
C LEU A 60 10.50 -11.27 -8.92
N VAL A 61 9.34 -10.64 -8.69
CA VAL A 61 8.08 -11.36 -8.51
C VAL A 61 7.72 -12.15 -9.76
N ALA A 62 7.82 -11.56 -10.96
CA ALA A 62 7.53 -12.25 -12.22
C ALA A 62 8.51 -13.40 -12.50
N GLN A 63 9.76 -13.30 -12.02
CA GLN A 63 10.75 -14.38 -12.07
C GLN A 63 10.57 -15.41 -10.95
N MET A 64 9.49 -15.32 -10.19
CA MET A 64 9.17 -16.19 -9.05
C MET A 64 10.23 -16.20 -7.95
N GLN A 65 11.00 -15.12 -7.82
CA GLN A 65 12.01 -14.96 -6.78
C GLN A 65 11.46 -15.22 -5.35
N PRO A 66 10.25 -14.75 -4.97
CA PRO A 66 9.67 -15.06 -3.68
C PRO A 66 9.51 -16.55 -3.40
N TYR A 67 9.20 -17.36 -4.41
CA TYR A 67 9.13 -18.82 -4.28
C TYR A 67 10.50 -19.41 -3.95
N TYR A 68 11.53 -19.04 -4.72
CA TYR A 68 12.89 -19.52 -4.48
C TYR A 68 13.44 -19.02 -3.14
N GLU A 69 13.09 -17.81 -2.76
CA GLU A 69 13.43 -17.28 -1.44
C GLU A 69 12.76 -18.09 -0.32
N ALA A 70 11.48 -18.45 -0.46
CA ALA A 70 10.74 -19.25 0.52
C ALA A 70 11.41 -20.62 0.76
N GLN A 71 11.96 -21.27 -0.28
CA GLN A 71 12.67 -22.54 -0.14
C GLN A 71 13.89 -22.44 0.78
N THR A 72 14.48 -21.25 0.92
CA THR A 72 15.65 -21.03 1.80
C THR A 72 15.29 -20.83 3.27
N LYS A 73 14.01 -20.56 3.57
CA LYS A 73 13.58 -20.24 4.93
C LYS A 73 13.45 -21.52 5.78
N ARG A 74 13.64 -21.36 7.08
CA ARG A 74 13.53 -22.45 8.05
C ARG A 74 12.64 -21.99 9.18
N ARG A 75 11.97 -22.95 9.81
CA ARG A 75 11.18 -22.70 11.02
C ARG A 75 12.01 -21.94 12.05
N GLU A 76 11.41 -20.97 12.69
CA GLU A 76 12.08 -20.18 13.71
C GLU A 76 11.26 -20.08 15.01
N LYS A 77 11.95 -19.82 16.10
CA LYS A 77 11.28 -19.49 17.37
C LYS A 77 10.80 -18.06 17.32
N TYR A 78 9.50 -17.87 17.53
CA TYR A 78 8.85 -16.57 17.55
C TYR A 78 7.85 -16.52 18.71
N CYS A 79 8.02 -15.56 19.63
CA CYS A 79 7.15 -15.42 20.81
C CYS A 79 6.89 -16.72 21.57
N GLY A 80 7.94 -17.54 21.74
CA GLY A 80 7.88 -18.81 22.47
C GLY A 80 7.34 -20.02 21.69
N LYS A 81 6.89 -19.82 20.47
CA LYS A 81 6.40 -20.87 19.56
C LYS A 81 7.34 -21.10 18.39
N VAL A 82 7.18 -22.22 17.72
CA VAL A 82 7.89 -22.50 16.46
C VAL A 82 6.94 -22.18 15.31
N VAL A 83 7.31 -21.20 14.49
CA VAL A 83 6.52 -20.77 13.33
C VAL A 83 7.22 -21.12 12.02
N ILE A 84 6.41 -21.36 11.00
CA ILE A 84 6.87 -21.45 9.62
C ILE A 84 6.91 -20.03 9.07
N PRO A 85 8.06 -19.56 8.58
CA PRO A 85 8.17 -18.23 7.99
C PRO A 85 7.41 -18.16 6.67
N TYR A 86 6.99 -16.97 6.30
CA TYR A 86 6.39 -16.66 5.01
C TYR A 86 7.32 -15.81 4.14
N VAL A 87 7.12 -15.83 2.84
CA VAL A 87 7.62 -14.82 1.91
C VAL A 87 6.41 -14.24 1.19
N LEU A 88 6.22 -12.94 1.31
CA LEU A 88 5.07 -12.26 0.77
C LEU A 88 5.33 -11.77 -0.65
N GLN A 89 4.46 -12.18 -1.57
CA GLN A 89 4.51 -11.78 -2.96
C GLN A 89 3.39 -10.80 -3.27
N ILE A 90 3.72 -9.75 -4.02
CA ILE A 90 2.77 -8.85 -4.63
C ILE A 90 3.28 -8.44 -6.00
N GLY A 91 2.39 -8.32 -6.95
CA GLY A 91 2.65 -7.78 -8.28
C GLY A 91 1.37 -7.19 -8.85
N ASP A 92 1.52 -6.28 -9.80
CA ASP A 92 0.38 -5.75 -10.54
C ASP A 92 -0.26 -6.85 -11.36
N GLY A 93 -1.60 -6.85 -11.48
CA GLY A 93 -2.33 -7.93 -12.12
C GLY A 93 -1.96 -8.17 -13.59
N GLU A 94 -1.49 -7.14 -14.29
CA GLU A 94 -1.02 -7.20 -15.68
C GLU A 94 0.39 -7.76 -15.84
N ASN A 95 1.18 -7.88 -14.77
CA ASN A 95 2.58 -8.30 -14.87
C ASN A 95 2.77 -9.70 -15.43
N GLY A 96 1.78 -10.57 -15.32
CA GLY A 96 1.83 -11.91 -15.88
C GLY A 96 1.54 -11.99 -17.40
N GLY A 97 1.12 -10.88 -18.01
CA GLY A 97 0.67 -10.91 -19.41
C GLY A 97 1.18 -9.77 -20.27
N VAL A 98 1.12 -8.54 -19.77
CA VAL A 98 1.44 -7.35 -20.57
C VAL A 98 2.89 -6.90 -20.40
N MET A 99 3.35 -6.79 -19.16
CA MET A 99 4.67 -6.26 -18.85
C MET A 99 5.72 -7.36 -18.62
N MET A 100 5.28 -8.60 -18.37
CA MET A 100 6.15 -9.70 -17.98
C MET A 100 5.86 -10.97 -18.78
N ASN A 101 5.48 -10.82 -20.03
CA ASN A 101 5.20 -11.94 -20.95
C ASN A 101 6.43 -12.82 -21.22
N GLU A 102 7.62 -12.35 -20.89
CA GLU A 102 8.87 -13.12 -20.97
C GLU A 102 9.05 -14.14 -19.85
N PHE A 103 8.21 -14.13 -18.80
CA PHE A 103 8.34 -15.02 -17.65
C PHE A 103 7.19 -16.02 -17.41
N PRO A 104 6.28 -16.31 -18.37
CA PRO A 104 5.16 -17.22 -18.12
C PRO A 104 5.60 -18.65 -17.77
N ASP A 105 6.76 -19.08 -18.28
CA ASP A 105 7.28 -20.41 -18.01
C ASP A 105 7.79 -20.56 -16.58
N ALA A 106 8.38 -19.51 -16.00
CA ALA A 106 8.76 -19.50 -14.59
C ALA A 106 7.54 -19.64 -13.68
N TYR A 107 6.44 -18.94 -13.99
CA TYR A 107 5.19 -19.03 -13.25
C TYR A 107 4.58 -20.45 -13.34
N LYS A 108 4.47 -21.02 -14.55
CA LYS A 108 3.94 -22.38 -14.77
C LYS A 108 4.78 -23.41 -14.03
N LYS A 109 6.10 -23.33 -14.14
CA LYS A 109 7.03 -24.22 -13.43
C LYS A 109 6.78 -24.16 -11.93
N THR A 110 6.73 -22.96 -11.35
CA THR A 110 6.48 -22.79 -9.91
C THR A 110 5.13 -23.35 -9.49
N CYS A 111 4.07 -23.15 -10.27
CA CYS A 111 2.76 -23.72 -9.96
C CYS A 111 2.78 -25.27 -9.91
N HIS A 112 3.62 -25.92 -10.72
CA HIS A 112 3.81 -27.38 -10.67
C HIS A 112 4.63 -27.83 -9.47
N GLU A 113 5.57 -27.01 -9.00
CA GLU A 113 6.48 -27.33 -7.90
C GLU A 113 5.88 -27.01 -6.52
N LEU A 114 4.85 -26.14 -6.47
CA LEU A 114 4.17 -25.80 -5.21
C LEU A 114 3.63 -27.06 -4.49
N GLY A 115 3.97 -27.15 -3.21
CA GLY A 115 3.62 -28.28 -2.36
C GLY A 115 4.58 -29.47 -2.44
N THR A 116 5.39 -29.59 -3.48
CA THR A 116 6.36 -30.69 -3.63
C THR A 116 7.70 -30.38 -2.95
N GLU A 117 8.11 -29.10 -2.98
CA GLU A 117 9.39 -28.61 -2.43
C GLU A 117 9.25 -28.02 -1.02
N GLY A 118 8.14 -28.32 -0.31
CA GLY A 118 7.91 -27.83 1.06
C GLY A 118 7.50 -26.36 1.13
N VAL A 119 7.18 -25.73 0.00
CA VAL A 119 6.61 -24.38 -0.10
C VAL A 119 5.13 -24.50 -0.43
N VAL A 120 4.29 -23.84 0.34
CA VAL A 120 2.84 -23.83 0.15
C VAL A 120 2.38 -22.41 -0.17
N ALA A 121 1.57 -22.25 -1.21
CA ALA A 121 0.91 -20.99 -1.51
C ALA A 121 -0.30 -20.81 -0.58
N MET A 122 -0.38 -19.66 0.06
CA MET A 122 -1.48 -19.24 0.93
C MET A 122 -1.76 -17.76 0.72
N ASN A 123 -2.99 -17.35 0.91
CA ASN A 123 -3.26 -15.92 1.09
C ASN A 123 -2.92 -15.47 2.52
N GLY A 124 -2.88 -14.15 2.77
CA GLY A 124 -2.44 -13.64 4.07
C GLY A 124 -3.37 -14.04 5.22
N SER A 125 -4.68 -14.16 4.98
CA SER A 125 -5.63 -14.60 6.01
C SER A 125 -5.40 -16.07 6.38
N GLU A 126 -5.27 -16.95 5.39
CA GLU A 126 -4.96 -18.37 5.62
C GLU A 126 -3.64 -18.56 6.39
N TYR A 127 -2.63 -17.77 6.06
CA TYR A 127 -1.38 -17.82 6.79
C TYR A 127 -1.53 -17.37 8.25
N LEU A 128 -2.27 -16.31 8.51
CA LEU A 128 -2.51 -15.83 9.88
C LEU A 128 -3.35 -16.83 10.69
N GLU A 129 -4.36 -17.46 10.08
CA GLU A 129 -5.11 -18.56 10.69
C GLU A 129 -4.18 -19.72 11.05
N PHE A 130 -3.35 -20.15 10.10
CA PHE A 130 -2.36 -21.18 10.33
C PHE A 130 -1.40 -20.84 11.50
N VAL A 131 -0.96 -19.60 11.61
CA VAL A 131 -0.12 -19.14 12.74
C VAL A 131 -0.91 -19.18 14.05
N ARG A 132 -2.16 -18.73 14.06
CA ARG A 132 -3.04 -18.78 15.24
C ARG A 132 -3.28 -20.22 15.73
N ASP A 133 -3.38 -21.18 14.82
CA ASP A 133 -3.50 -22.61 15.14
C ASP A 133 -2.27 -23.14 15.87
N THR A 134 -1.10 -22.52 15.75
CA THR A 134 0.08 -22.84 16.57
C THR A 134 -0.03 -22.32 18.00
N GLY A 135 -1.09 -21.59 18.35
CA GLY A 135 -1.34 -20.98 19.64
C GLY A 135 -0.73 -19.58 19.80
N LEU A 136 -0.34 -18.91 18.71
CA LEU A 136 0.01 -17.49 18.68
C LEU A 136 -1.23 -16.67 18.33
N ILE A 137 -1.52 -15.67 19.13
CA ILE A 137 -2.58 -14.70 18.84
C ILE A 137 -1.97 -13.35 18.45
N ASP A 138 -2.76 -12.47 17.84
CA ASP A 138 -2.26 -11.19 17.32
C ASP A 138 -1.61 -10.32 18.41
N ASN A 139 -2.06 -10.45 19.66
CA ASN A 139 -1.46 -9.74 20.81
C ASN A 139 -0.03 -10.19 21.11
N ASP A 140 0.34 -11.40 20.73
CA ASP A 140 1.69 -11.95 20.94
C ASP A 140 2.66 -11.43 19.88
N PHE A 141 2.17 -10.90 18.76
CA PHE A 141 3.02 -10.43 17.67
C PHE A 141 3.91 -9.27 18.13
N LEU A 142 5.17 -9.30 17.69
CA LEU A 142 6.11 -8.21 17.98
C LEU A 142 5.62 -6.90 17.37
N PRO A 143 5.62 -5.81 18.15
CA PRO A 143 5.12 -4.53 17.67
C PRO A 143 6.13 -3.84 16.75
N LEU A 144 5.59 -3.22 15.70
CA LEU A 144 6.27 -2.30 14.80
C LEU A 144 5.54 -0.96 14.80
N GLN A 145 6.20 0.07 14.34
CA GLN A 145 5.59 1.37 14.10
C GLN A 145 5.91 1.86 12.69
N PRO A 146 5.09 2.78 12.13
CA PRO A 146 5.45 3.50 10.92
C PRO A 146 6.80 4.17 11.06
N ILE A 147 7.61 4.17 9.99
CA ILE A 147 8.95 4.76 10.02
C ILE A 147 8.92 6.20 10.53
N SER A 148 9.86 6.53 11.39
CA SER A 148 10.01 7.85 12.02
C SER A 148 8.83 8.29 12.90
N GLN A 149 7.87 7.43 13.20
CA GLN A 149 6.74 7.78 14.05
C GLN A 149 7.21 8.30 15.43
N HIS A 150 8.18 7.62 16.05
CA HIS A 150 8.74 8.04 17.34
C HIS A 150 9.30 9.47 17.30
N ARG A 151 10.01 9.85 16.22
CA ARG A 151 10.58 11.19 16.04
C ARG A 151 9.53 12.29 16.00
N ILE A 152 8.34 11.97 15.46
CA ILE A 152 7.22 12.91 15.37
C ILE A 152 6.61 13.09 16.75
N TRP A 153 6.31 11.98 17.45
CA TRP A 153 5.61 12.05 18.73
C TRP A 153 6.46 12.58 19.87
N GLU A 154 7.78 12.41 19.83
CA GLU A 154 8.71 13.02 20.79
C GLU A 154 8.76 14.56 20.72
N ARG A 155 8.26 15.15 19.63
CA ARG A 155 8.25 16.61 19.39
C ARG A 155 6.87 17.22 19.50
N MET A 156 5.93 16.45 19.96
CA MET A 156 4.56 16.94 20.16
C MET A 156 4.34 17.26 21.64
N ASP A 157 4.25 18.54 21.95
CA ASP A 157 3.90 19.01 23.29
C ASP A 157 2.40 18.83 23.58
N GLU A 158 1.58 18.86 22.54
CA GLU A 158 0.12 18.73 22.60
C GLU A 158 -0.40 17.78 21.53
N PHE A 159 -1.44 17.03 21.85
CA PHE A 159 -2.16 16.19 20.91
C PHE A 159 -3.42 16.92 20.41
N CYS A 160 -3.29 17.59 19.26
CA CYS A 160 -4.39 18.32 18.63
C CYS A 160 -4.31 18.18 17.08
N PRO A 161 -5.40 18.52 16.35
CA PRO A 161 -5.35 18.58 14.91
C PRO A 161 -4.22 19.51 14.43
N GLY A 162 -3.40 19.01 13.47
CA GLY A 162 -2.26 19.78 12.93
C GLY A 162 -0.96 19.74 13.75
N ALA A 163 -0.95 19.23 14.98
CA ALA A 163 0.26 19.15 15.78
C ALA A 163 1.33 18.24 15.14
N ALA A 164 0.89 17.15 14.49
CA ALA A 164 1.80 16.27 13.77
C ALA A 164 2.48 16.99 12.59
N ASP A 165 1.73 17.80 11.83
CA ASP A 165 2.30 18.58 10.71
C ASP A 165 3.34 19.60 11.20
N LYS A 166 3.06 20.26 12.32
CA LYS A 166 4.02 21.18 12.96
C LYS A 166 5.31 20.45 13.38
N ALA A 167 5.18 19.28 14.01
CA ALA A 167 6.32 18.46 14.41
C ALA A 167 7.13 18.00 13.19
N ILE A 168 6.47 17.53 12.12
CA ILE A 168 7.08 17.12 10.85
C ILE A 168 7.86 18.28 10.22
N ASN A 169 7.26 19.45 10.12
CA ASN A 169 7.93 20.64 9.58
C ASN A 169 9.16 21.03 10.41
N THR A 170 9.05 20.99 11.73
CA THR A 170 10.18 21.26 12.62
C THR A 170 11.32 20.25 12.46
N ILE A 171 11.00 18.97 12.17
CA ILE A 171 12.03 17.98 11.89
C ILE A 171 12.70 18.27 10.54
N LYS A 172 11.90 18.55 9.50
CA LYS A 172 12.39 18.85 8.15
C LYS A 172 13.33 20.06 8.11
N GLU A 173 13.04 21.09 8.89
CA GLU A 173 13.91 22.25 9.00
C GLU A 173 15.30 21.93 9.58
N LYS A 174 15.40 20.94 10.45
CA LYS A 174 16.63 20.56 11.14
C LYS A 174 17.37 19.38 10.51
N ASP A 175 16.67 18.58 9.71
CA ASP A 175 17.19 17.37 9.09
C ASP A 175 16.65 17.27 7.65
N SER A 176 17.43 17.74 6.71
CA SER A 176 17.11 17.72 5.27
C SER A 176 16.95 16.31 4.70
N ASN A 177 17.45 15.28 5.40
CA ASN A 177 17.29 13.88 5.02
C ASN A 177 16.05 13.24 5.61
N PHE A 178 15.33 13.95 6.47
CA PHE A 178 14.06 13.45 7.00
C PHE A 178 13.00 13.45 5.89
N ALA A 179 12.54 12.27 5.55
CA ALA A 179 11.48 12.07 4.55
C ALA A 179 10.48 11.03 5.08
N LEU A 180 9.20 11.36 4.98
CA LEU A 180 8.11 10.40 5.13
C LEU A 180 7.80 9.71 3.80
N ASP A 181 8.36 10.22 2.72
CA ASP A 181 8.16 9.74 1.35
C ASP A 181 8.77 8.36 1.10
N LYS A 182 9.61 7.89 2.04
CA LYS A 182 10.10 6.49 2.06
C LYS A 182 8.97 5.46 2.19
N ALA A 183 7.76 5.89 2.46
CA ALA A 183 6.57 5.07 2.38
C ALA A 183 6.16 4.73 0.94
N SER A 184 6.71 5.40 -0.07
CA SER A 184 6.51 5.09 -1.49
C SER A 184 7.62 4.15 -2.00
N TRP A 185 7.30 3.32 -2.98
CA TRP A 185 8.30 2.53 -3.71
C TRP A 185 9.29 3.40 -4.49
N THR A 186 8.95 4.64 -4.74
CA THR A 186 9.86 5.69 -5.22
C THR A 186 10.35 6.48 -4.01
N ASN A 187 11.59 6.40 -3.68
CA ASN A 187 12.19 7.14 -2.55
C ASN A 187 12.23 8.66 -2.76
N ASP A 188 11.73 9.14 -3.88
CA ASP A 188 11.74 10.53 -4.31
C ASP A 188 10.45 10.83 -5.05
N ILE A 189 9.83 11.96 -4.72
CA ILE A 189 8.62 12.45 -5.41
C ILE A 189 8.94 13.37 -6.59
N SER A 190 10.20 13.58 -6.91
CA SER A 190 10.61 14.44 -8.03
C SER A 190 10.02 14.01 -9.37
N TRP A 191 9.77 12.71 -9.56
CA TRP A 191 9.15 12.16 -10.75
C TRP A 191 7.67 12.57 -10.93
N VAL A 192 7.03 13.14 -9.91
CA VAL A 192 5.67 13.73 -9.99
C VAL A 192 5.68 15.23 -10.26
N GLN A 193 6.84 15.85 -10.43
CA GLN A 193 6.94 17.25 -10.82
C GLN A 193 6.33 17.43 -12.22
N GLY A 194 5.51 18.48 -12.36
CA GLY A 194 4.80 18.74 -13.61
C GLY A 194 3.43 18.05 -13.74
N TYR A 195 2.95 17.36 -12.73
CA TYR A 195 1.64 16.69 -12.75
C TYR A 195 0.44 17.65 -12.72
N GLY A 196 0.62 18.94 -12.50
CA GLY A 196 -0.47 19.92 -12.52
C GLY A 196 -1.34 19.80 -13.75
N ASP A 197 -0.74 19.66 -14.92
CA ASP A 197 -1.44 19.51 -16.20
C ASP A 197 -2.40 18.30 -16.25
N VAL A 198 -2.16 17.28 -15.44
CA VAL A 198 -3.01 16.09 -15.33
C VAL A 198 -3.92 16.18 -14.11
N LEU A 199 -3.40 16.62 -12.97
CA LEU A 199 -4.14 16.64 -11.71
C LEU A 199 -5.23 17.71 -11.67
N ASP A 200 -4.99 18.89 -12.24
CA ASP A 200 -5.96 19.99 -12.20
C ASP A 200 -7.26 19.66 -12.94
N PRO A 201 -7.24 19.11 -14.18
CA PRO A 201 -8.45 18.65 -14.84
C PRO A 201 -9.16 17.52 -14.08
N ILE A 202 -8.41 16.57 -13.51
CA ILE A 202 -8.98 15.45 -12.73
C ILE A 202 -9.67 15.99 -11.47
N ASN A 203 -9.03 16.88 -10.74
CA ASN A 203 -9.59 17.47 -9.53
C ASN A 203 -10.83 18.30 -9.83
N THR A 204 -10.83 19.02 -10.96
CA THR A 204 -12.00 19.79 -11.42
C THR A 204 -13.18 18.87 -11.72
N LEU A 205 -12.96 17.81 -12.50
CA LEU A 205 -13.99 16.82 -12.80
C LEU A 205 -14.50 16.14 -11.53
N SER A 206 -13.61 15.75 -10.64
CA SER A 206 -13.96 15.12 -9.36
C SER A 206 -14.84 16.04 -8.50
N SER A 207 -14.44 17.29 -8.35
CA SER A 207 -15.18 18.28 -7.55
C SER A 207 -16.57 18.52 -8.11
N GLU A 208 -16.71 18.63 -9.43
CA GLU A 208 -18.00 18.85 -10.08
C GLU A 208 -18.91 17.62 -9.99
N PHE A 209 -18.34 16.41 -10.15
CA PHE A 209 -19.09 15.17 -9.97
C PHE A 209 -19.65 15.07 -8.55
N HIS A 210 -18.83 15.27 -7.53
CA HIS A 210 -19.25 15.20 -6.13
C HIS A 210 -20.24 16.30 -5.78
N ARG A 211 -20.04 17.52 -6.29
CA ARG A 211 -21.00 18.61 -6.11
C ARG A 211 -22.41 18.25 -6.63
N ARG A 212 -22.48 17.50 -7.73
CA ARG A 212 -23.76 17.14 -8.37
C ARG A 212 -24.41 15.89 -7.76
N PHE A 213 -23.60 14.91 -7.34
CA PHE A 213 -24.07 13.56 -7.06
C PHE A 213 -23.85 13.06 -5.62
N ASP A 214 -23.30 13.85 -4.71
CA ASP A 214 -23.13 13.44 -3.31
C ASP A 214 -24.41 13.58 -2.44
N SER A 215 -25.57 13.68 -3.08
CA SER A 215 -26.84 13.66 -2.37
C SER A 215 -27.34 12.21 -2.16
N PRO A 216 -27.93 11.88 -0.99
CA PRO A 216 -28.49 10.56 -0.77
C PRO A 216 -29.66 10.20 -1.69
N ASP A 217 -30.32 11.20 -2.28
CA ASP A 217 -31.49 11.02 -3.13
C ASP A 217 -31.16 10.77 -4.62
N ILE A 218 -29.87 10.67 -4.98
CA ILE A 218 -29.45 10.44 -6.35
C ILE A 218 -29.74 9.01 -6.79
N ASP A 219 -30.43 8.88 -7.90
CA ASP A 219 -30.60 7.58 -8.56
C ASP A 219 -29.29 7.18 -9.30
N LYS A 220 -28.54 6.31 -8.67
CA LYS A 220 -27.29 5.76 -9.24
C LYS A 220 -27.49 4.88 -10.46
N ASN A 221 -28.74 4.56 -10.84
CA ASN A 221 -29.07 3.82 -12.04
C ASN A 221 -29.29 4.74 -13.25
N GLU A 222 -29.41 6.03 -13.03
CA GLU A 222 -29.57 7.01 -14.10
C GLU A 222 -28.37 7.00 -15.04
N THR A 223 -28.66 7.09 -16.34
CA THR A 223 -27.62 7.06 -17.40
C THR A 223 -26.58 8.17 -17.20
N LEU A 224 -27.04 9.37 -16.88
CA LEU A 224 -26.17 10.51 -16.63
C LEU A 224 -25.17 10.25 -15.50
N TYR A 225 -25.64 9.70 -14.38
CA TYR A 225 -24.76 9.33 -13.26
C TYR A 225 -23.70 8.30 -13.70
N LYS A 226 -24.11 7.24 -14.38
CA LYS A 226 -23.21 6.17 -14.81
C LYS A 226 -22.16 6.65 -15.80
N GLU A 227 -22.55 7.48 -16.77
CA GLU A 227 -21.63 8.05 -17.74
C GLU A 227 -20.64 9.02 -17.11
N ALA A 228 -21.11 9.89 -16.21
CA ALA A 228 -20.25 10.79 -15.48
C ALA A 228 -19.26 10.04 -14.56
N LEU A 229 -19.75 9.02 -13.83
CA LEU A 229 -18.94 8.15 -12.98
C LEU A 229 -17.86 7.42 -13.79
N LEU A 230 -18.21 6.88 -14.96
CA LEU A 230 -17.24 6.22 -15.84
C LEU A 230 -16.08 7.16 -16.17
N HIS A 231 -16.38 8.38 -16.60
CA HIS A 231 -15.34 9.36 -16.96
C HIS A 231 -14.51 9.76 -15.75
N LEU A 232 -15.12 9.94 -14.58
CA LEU A 232 -14.41 10.19 -13.33
C LEU A 232 -13.44 9.05 -13.01
N LEU A 233 -13.93 7.80 -12.95
CA LEU A 233 -13.10 6.65 -12.61
C LEU A 233 -11.96 6.43 -13.61
N VAL A 234 -12.23 6.56 -14.92
CA VAL A 234 -11.21 6.46 -15.96
C VAL A 234 -10.15 7.56 -15.80
N SER A 235 -10.57 8.81 -15.52
CA SER A 235 -9.62 9.91 -15.33
C SER A 235 -8.70 9.71 -14.11
N GLN A 236 -9.15 8.99 -13.08
CA GLN A 236 -8.42 8.74 -11.85
C GLN A 236 -7.45 7.56 -11.93
N THR A 237 -7.36 6.86 -13.06
CA THR A 237 -6.40 5.75 -13.21
C THR A 237 -4.97 6.23 -13.04
N SER A 238 -4.11 5.39 -12.48
CA SER A 238 -2.70 5.75 -12.22
C SER A 238 -1.89 6.00 -13.50
N CYS A 239 -2.31 5.41 -14.64
CA CYS A 239 -1.60 5.49 -15.90
C CYS A 239 -1.34 6.94 -16.38
N TYR A 240 -2.31 7.81 -16.22
CA TYR A 240 -2.15 9.21 -16.64
C TYR A 240 -1.13 9.97 -15.79
N ARG A 241 -0.96 9.59 -14.55
CA ARG A 241 0.04 10.15 -13.63
C ARG A 241 1.38 9.47 -13.79
N TYR A 242 1.40 8.15 -13.87
CA TYR A 242 2.62 7.36 -13.99
C TYR A 242 3.36 7.63 -15.31
N TRP A 243 2.63 7.74 -16.39
CA TRP A 243 3.15 8.03 -17.73
C TRP A 243 3.05 9.49 -18.12
N GLY A 244 2.88 10.38 -17.18
CA GLY A 244 2.46 11.77 -17.19
C GLY A 244 3.14 12.76 -18.12
N SER A 245 3.50 12.33 -19.33
CA SER A 245 4.02 13.18 -20.38
C SER A 245 3.47 12.78 -21.76
N GLY A 246 3.47 13.71 -22.69
CA GLY A 246 3.07 13.47 -24.08
C GLY A 246 1.61 13.05 -24.20
N ILE A 247 1.36 11.98 -24.93
CA ILE A 247 0.01 11.52 -25.30
C ILE A 247 -0.88 11.18 -24.09
N TRP A 248 -0.30 10.71 -22.99
CA TRP A 248 -1.06 10.36 -21.79
C TRP A 248 -1.68 11.57 -21.10
N THR A 249 -0.98 12.69 -21.09
CA THR A 249 -1.51 13.97 -20.60
C THR A 249 -2.69 14.43 -21.46
N GLU A 250 -2.58 14.31 -22.78
CA GLU A 250 -3.67 14.67 -23.70
C GLU A 250 -4.89 13.76 -23.52
N TYR A 251 -4.70 12.47 -23.30
CA TYR A 251 -5.80 11.55 -22.99
C TYR A 251 -6.48 11.90 -21.66
N ALA A 252 -5.72 12.23 -20.62
CA ALA A 252 -6.29 12.66 -19.34
C ALA A 252 -7.18 13.91 -19.52
N LYS A 253 -6.67 14.92 -20.20
CA LYS A 253 -7.40 16.16 -20.51
C LYS A 253 -8.68 15.88 -21.29
N GLU A 254 -8.61 15.04 -22.31
CA GLU A 254 -9.78 14.70 -23.14
C GLU A 254 -10.84 13.91 -22.36
N ILE A 255 -10.45 12.95 -21.53
CA ILE A 255 -11.39 12.22 -20.66
C ILE A 255 -12.07 13.18 -19.69
N CYS A 256 -11.31 14.06 -19.05
CA CYS A 256 -11.87 15.07 -18.14
C CYS A 256 -12.82 16.02 -18.87
N ARG A 257 -12.47 16.50 -20.07
CA ARG A 257 -13.32 17.36 -20.90
C ARG A 257 -14.65 16.66 -21.23
N ARG A 258 -14.61 15.38 -21.61
CA ARG A 258 -15.85 14.60 -21.88
C ARG A 258 -16.70 14.48 -20.64
N GLY A 259 -16.10 14.14 -19.50
CA GLY A 259 -16.81 14.06 -18.22
C GLY A 259 -17.48 15.38 -17.83
N MET A 260 -16.77 16.50 -17.99
CA MET A 260 -17.33 17.84 -17.74
C MET A 260 -18.49 18.18 -18.67
N ASN A 261 -18.42 17.80 -19.96
CA ASN A 261 -19.54 18.01 -20.90
C ASN A 261 -20.79 17.24 -20.47
N ILE A 262 -20.64 15.99 -20.02
CA ILE A 262 -21.73 15.17 -19.48
C ILE A 262 -22.33 15.83 -18.24
N LEU A 263 -21.49 16.35 -17.35
CA LEU A 263 -21.96 17.03 -16.13
C LEU A 263 -22.64 18.36 -16.43
N SER A 264 -22.41 18.97 -17.60
CA SER A 264 -23.00 20.24 -18.00
C SER A 264 -24.30 20.08 -18.82
N SER A 265 -24.62 18.87 -19.23
CA SER A 265 -25.88 18.53 -19.89
C SER A 265 -26.98 18.27 -18.89
#